data_ae9c19572c9205b1ffe1ad36bbf0c0ea
#
_entry.id   ae9c19572c9205b1ffe1ad36bbf0c0ea
#
_cell.length_a   1.000
_cell.length_b   1.000
_cell.length_c   1.000
_cell.angle_alpha   90.00
_cell.angle_beta   90.00
_cell.angle_gamma   90.00
#
_symmetry.space_group_name_H-M   'P 1'
#
loop_
_entity.id
_entity.type
_entity.pdbx_description
1 polymer ?
#
loop_
_entity_poly.entity_id
_entity_poly.type
_entity_poly.pdbx_seq_one_letter_code
_entity_poly.pdbx_strand_id
1 'polypeptide(L)'
;MRSDVVQLLTIHTAKGAEWDFVAIPGLAEGTFPSTYTNDPDNWITNERQIPFVLRGDGDELPVFSLAQCTKDSEAGKVITAYAKSCAAIKKQEEVRLGYVAVTRARTHLLCTTSWWREGSRSVDPSELFAHVTEVADKRGGVLLSEASAPEDGVRNQ
;
A
#
# COMPACT_ATOMS: atom_id res chain seq x y z
N MET A 1 28.88 1.44 6.87
CA MET A 1 27.89 2.44 6.41
C MET A 1 28.46 3.82 6.75
N ARG A 2 28.32 4.81 5.87
CA ARG A 2 28.69 6.18 6.21
C ARG A 2 27.66 6.71 7.19
N SER A 3 28.11 7.27 8.31
CA SER A 3 27.25 7.75 9.40
C SER A 3 26.85 9.23 9.27
N ASP A 4 27.38 9.90 8.27
CA ASP A 4 27.29 11.35 8.03
C ASP A 4 26.40 11.73 6.83
N VAL A 5 25.57 10.78 6.36
CA VAL A 5 24.73 10.97 5.16
C VAL A 5 23.30 10.51 5.42
N VAL A 6 22.36 11.19 4.77
CA VAL A 6 20.97 10.70 4.66
C VAL A 6 20.94 9.61 3.61
N GLN A 7 20.37 8.47 3.97
CA GLN A 7 20.20 7.34 3.05
C GLN A 7 18.79 7.36 2.49
N LEU A 8 18.66 7.40 1.18
CA LEU A 8 17.38 7.25 0.48
C LEU A 8 17.28 5.82 -0.03
N LEU A 9 16.25 5.10 0.43
CA LEU A 9 16.08 3.68 0.17
C LEU A 9 14.61 3.36 -0.14
N THR A 10 14.39 2.29 -0.89
CA THR A 10 13.07 1.68 -0.92
C THR A 10 12.86 0.84 0.33
N ILE A 11 11.60 0.60 0.73
CA ILE A 11 11.27 -0.23 1.90
C ILE A 11 11.82 -1.65 1.75
N HIS A 12 11.79 -2.21 0.54
CA HIS A 12 12.35 -3.54 0.26
C HIS A 12 13.85 -3.59 0.50
N THR A 13 14.59 -2.56 0.09
CA THR A 13 16.04 -2.49 0.28
C THR A 13 16.41 -2.26 1.75
N ALA A 14 15.52 -1.63 2.53
CA ALA A 14 15.69 -1.38 3.95
C ALA A 14 15.47 -2.63 4.83
N LYS A 15 14.98 -3.74 4.26
CA LYS A 15 14.72 -4.98 5.02
C LYS A 15 16.01 -5.49 5.67
N GLY A 16 15.95 -5.73 7.01
CA GLY A 16 17.08 -6.21 7.78
C GLY A 16 18.04 -5.13 8.31
N ALA A 17 17.87 -3.88 7.87
CA ALA A 17 18.61 -2.74 8.41
C ALA A 17 17.73 -1.92 9.36
N GLU A 18 18.35 -1.12 10.24
CA GLU A 18 17.67 -0.25 11.18
C GLU A 18 18.46 1.05 11.35
N TRP A 19 17.74 2.14 11.61
CA TRP A 19 18.30 3.47 11.81
C TRP A 19 17.70 4.12 13.06
N ASP A 20 18.45 5.01 13.68
CA ASP A 20 17.96 5.75 14.84
C ASP A 20 16.82 6.70 14.47
N PHE A 21 16.86 7.26 13.27
CA PHE A 21 15.82 8.11 12.71
C PHE A 21 15.39 7.59 11.33
N VAL A 22 14.08 7.40 11.14
CA VAL A 22 13.48 7.02 9.86
C VAL A 22 12.37 7.99 9.51
N ALA A 23 12.38 8.48 8.28
CA ALA A 23 11.29 9.27 7.71
C ALA A 23 10.57 8.45 6.63
N ILE A 24 9.26 8.37 6.72
CA ILE A 24 8.38 7.72 5.74
C ILE A 24 7.45 8.79 5.17
N PRO A 25 7.79 9.37 4.02
CA PRO A 25 6.95 10.39 3.40
C PRO A 25 5.83 9.78 2.56
N GLY A 26 4.77 10.57 2.35
CA GLY A 26 3.75 10.26 1.35
C GLY A 26 2.76 9.16 1.74
N LEU A 27 2.38 9.08 3.01
CA LEU A 27 1.36 8.15 3.50
C LEU A 27 -0.05 8.63 3.14
N ALA A 28 -0.33 8.78 1.85
CA ALA A 28 -1.60 9.20 1.30
C ALA A 28 -2.31 8.04 0.61
N GLU A 29 -3.64 8.08 0.56
CA GLU A 29 -4.46 7.06 -0.09
C GLU A 29 -4.03 6.85 -1.55
N GLY A 30 -3.93 5.58 -1.97
CA GLY A 30 -3.47 5.18 -3.29
C GLY A 30 -1.98 5.49 -3.59
N THR A 31 -1.22 6.01 -2.59
CA THR A 31 0.24 6.17 -2.70
C THR A 31 0.94 5.08 -1.91
N PHE A 32 0.72 5.07 -0.58
CA PHE A 32 1.24 4.02 0.27
C PHE A 32 0.43 3.92 1.58
N PRO A 33 -0.08 2.73 1.91
CA PRO A 33 -0.17 1.53 1.07
C PRO A 33 -0.92 1.78 -0.23
N SER A 34 -0.46 1.18 -1.34
CA SER A 34 -1.19 1.27 -2.61
C SER A 34 -2.47 0.44 -2.52
N THR A 35 -3.59 1.07 -2.80
CA THR A 35 -4.89 0.39 -2.83
C THR A 35 -5.33 0.18 -4.26
N TYR A 36 -5.47 -1.07 -4.63
CA TYR A 36 -6.02 -1.44 -5.92
C TYR A 36 -7.41 -2.03 -5.69
N THR A 37 -8.43 -1.48 -6.32
CA THR A 37 -9.78 -2.06 -6.34
C THR A 37 -9.86 -3.31 -7.21
N ASN A 38 -9.02 -3.36 -8.25
CA ASN A 38 -8.81 -4.52 -9.08
C ASN A 38 -7.29 -4.68 -9.23
N ASP A 39 -6.78 -5.89 -8.99
CA ASP A 39 -5.35 -6.13 -9.22
C ASP A 39 -5.06 -6.16 -10.73
N PRO A 40 -4.39 -5.13 -11.27
CA PRO A 40 -4.04 -5.09 -12.69
C PRO A 40 -2.95 -6.10 -13.04
N ASP A 41 -2.28 -6.67 -12.03
CA ASP A 41 -1.16 -7.58 -12.20
C ASP A 41 -1.58 -9.05 -12.05
N ASN A 42 -2.88 -9.37 -11.93
CA ASN A 42 -3.29 -10.77 -11.99
C ASN A 42 -3.04 -11.35 -13.39
N TRP A 43 -2.68 -12.61 -13.46
CA TRP A 43 -2.26 -13.26 -14.69
C TRP A 43 -3.36 -13.33 -15.77
N ILE A 44 -4.64 -13.16 -15.41
CA ILE A 44 -5.75 -13.15 -16.38
C ILE A 44 -5.75 -11.85 -17.20
N THR A 45 -5.39 -10.74 -16.57
CA THR A 45 -5.40 -9.41 -17.19
C THR A 45 -4.01 -8.94 -17.62
N ASN A 46 -2.96 -9.59 -17.15
CA ASN A 46 -1.58 -9.24 -17.43
C ASN A 46 -0.82 -10.45 -18.00
N GLU A 47 -0.64 -10.48 -19.30
CA GLU A 47 0.06 -11.54 -20.04
C GLU A 47 1.53 -11.77 -19.62
N ARG A 48 2.12 -10.82 -18.89
CA ARG A 48 3.49 -10.96 -18.35
C ARG A 48 3.55 -11.73 -17.05
N GLN A 49 2.39 -12.03 -16.46
CA GLN A 49 2.30 -12.78 -15.22
C GLN A 49 2.11 -14.27 -15.49
N ILE A 50 2.79 -15.10 -14.71
CA ILE A 50 2.65 -16.54 -14.76
C ILE A 50 1.36 -16.94 -14.03
N PRO A 51 0.54 -17.86 -14.60
CA PRO A 51 -0.61 -18.43 -13.89
C PRO A 51 -0.23 -18.91 -12.49
N PHE A 52 -1.04 -18.58 -11.49
CA PHE A 52 -0.71 -18.86 -10.08
C PHE A 52 -0.49 -20.35 -9.81
N VAL A 53 -1.20 -21.22 -10.50
CA VAL A 53 -1.01 -22.68 -10.40
C VAL A 53 0.36 -23.18 -10.84
N LEU A 54 1.13 -22.38 -11.56
CA LEU A 54 2.49 -22.68 -12.00
C LEU A 54 3.57 -22.02 -11.13
N ARG A 55 3.16 -21.25 -10.13
CA ARG A 55 4.08 -20.58 -9.21
C ARG A 55 4.39 -21.49 -8.01
N GLY A 56 5.58 -21.33 -7.44
CA GLY A 56 6.00 -22.09 -6.26
C GLY A 56 5.20 -21.74 -4.98
N ASP A 57 4.54 -20.59 -4.95
CA ASP A 57 3.65 -20.10 -3.88
C ASP A 57 2.16 -20.23 -4.25
N GLY A 58 1.83 -20.99 -5.30
CA GLY A 58 0.50 -21.11 -5.88
C GLY A 58 -0.58 -21.58 -4.89
N ASP A 59 -0.23 -22.39 -3.91
CA ASP A 59 -1.15 -22.93 -2.90
C ASP A 59 -1.70 -21.84 -1.96
N GLU A 60 -1.00 -20.73 -1.81
CA GLU A 60 -1.42 -19.58 -1.00
C GLU A 60 -2.19 -18.53 -1.81
N LEU A 61 -2.30 -18.70 -3.12
CA LEU A 61 -2.90 -17.75 -4.03
C LEU A 61 -4.33 -18.14 -4.43
N PRO A 62 -5.18 -17.18 -4.86
CA PRO A 62 -6.53 -17.45 -5.27
C PRO A 62 -6.59 -18.44 -6.45
N VAL A 63 -7.46 -19.40 -6.36
CA VAL A 63 -7.70 -20.37 -7.44
C VAL A 63 -8.68 -19.77 -8.44
N PHE A 64 -8.32 -19.82 -9.73
CA PHE A 64 -9.19 -19.44 -10.82
C PHE A 64 -9.69 -20.68 -11.56
N SER A 65 -11.00 -20.81 -11.72
CA SER A 65 -11.61 -21.88 -12.50
C SER A 65 -12.93 -21.43 -13.10
N LEU A 66 -13.12 -21.70 -14.38
CA LEU A 66 -14.38 -21.51 -15.11
C LEU A 66 -15.12 -22.83 -15.34
N ALA A 67 -14.66 -23.94 -14.76
CA ALA A 67 -15.17 -25.28 -15.05
C ALA A 67 -16.66 -25.46 -14.73
N GLN A 68 -17.24 -24.64 -13.86
CA GLN A 68 -18.65 -24.70 -13.49
C GLN A 68 -19.52 -23.64 -14.18
N CYS A 69 -18.91 -22.77 -15.00
CA CYS A 69 -19.65 -21.73 -15.69
C CYS A 69 -20.30 -22.28 -16.95
N THR A 70 -21.62 -22.10 -17.07
CA THR A 70 -22.38 -22.50 -18.26
C THR A 70 -22.79 -21.30 -19.12
N LYS A 71 -22.65 -20.10 -18.58
CA LYS A 71 -23.03 -18.82 -19.23
C LYS A 71 -21.93 -17.79 -19.08
N ASP A 72 -21.84 -16.89 -20.06
CA ASP A 72 -20.89 -15.79 -20.04
C ASP A 72 -21.05 -14.87 -18.83
N SER A 73 -22.28 -14.66 -18.37
CA SER A 73 -22.55 -13.85 -17.18
C SER A 73 -22.02 -14.48 -15.89
N GLU A 74 -21.92 -15.80 -15.81
CA GLU A 74 -21.33 -16.53 -14.69
C GLU A 74 -19.80 -16.40 -14.74
N ALA A 75 -19.22 -16.56 -15.92
CA ALA A 75 -17.79 -16.38 -16.13
C ALA A 75 -17.33 -14.96 -15.74
N GLY A 76 -18.09 -13.93 -16.13
CA GLY A 76 -17.83 -12.54 -15.73
C GLY A 76 -17.83 -12.33 -14.22
N LYS A 77 -18.75 -12.96 -13.49
CA LYS A 77 -18.78 -12.91 -12.02
C LYS A 77 -17.56 -13.59 -11.39
N VAL A 78 -17.15 -14.73 -11.91
CA VAL A 78 -15.96 -15.48 -11.43
C VAL A 78 -14.70 -14.64 -11.65
N ILE A 79 -14.53 -14.05 -12.83
CA ILE A 79 -13.38 -13.17 -13.13
C ILE A 79 -13.33 -11.97 -12.16
N THR A 80 -14.48 -11.33 -11.93
CA THR A 80 -14.56 -10.19 -11.01
C THR A 80 -14.25 -10.61 -9.56
N ALA A 81 -14.78 -11.74 -9.10
CA ALA A 81 -14.50 -12.24 -7.76
C ALA A 81 -13.03 -12.61 -7.59
N TYR A 82 -12.43 -13.23 -8.59
CA TYR A 82 -11.01 -13.56 -8.61
C TYR A 82 -10.12 -12.30 -8.54
N ALA A 83 -10.41 -11.28 -9.36
CA ALA A 83 -9.68 -10.02 -9.33
C ALA A 83 -9.74 -9.34 -7.95
N LYS A 84 -10.90 -9.38 -7.28
CA LYS A 84 -11.05 -8.88 -5.91
C LYS A 84 -10.21 -9.67 -4.90
N SER A 85 -10.15 -10.99 -5.04
CA SER A 85 -9.33 -11.83 -4.16
C SER A 85 -7.84 -11.53 -4.34
N CYS A 86 -7.37 -11.33 -5.58
CA CYS A 86 -6.00 -10.93 -5.86
C CYS A 86 -5.68 -9.56 -5.26
N ALA A 87 -6.58 -8.59 -5.41
CA ALA A 87 -6.43 -7.25 -4.82
C ALA A 87 -6.37 -7.29 -3.29
N ALA A 88 -7.13 -8.17 -2.64
CA ALA A 88 -7.11 -8.35 -1.19
C ALA A 88 -5.75 -8.87 -0.69
N ILE A 89 -5.14 -9.83 -1.39
CA ILE A 89 -3.81 -10.33 -1.06
C ILE A 89 -2.77 -9.21 -1.23
N LYS A 90 -2.84 -8.48 -2.33
CA LYS A 90 -1.93 -7.36 -2.57
C LYS A 90 -2.04 -6.28 -1.49
N LYS A 91 -3.27 -5.97 -1.04
CA LYS A 91 -3.48 -5.07 0.11
C LYS A 91 -2.78 -5.61 1.37
N GLN A 92 -2.85 -6.91 1.65
CA GLN A 92 -2.17 -7.49 2.81
C GLN A 92 -0.64 -7.40 2.69
N GLU A 93 -0.09 -7.60 1.50
CA GLU A 93 1.35 -7.44 1.25
C GLU A 93 1.80 -5.99 1.47
N GLU A 94 1.02 -5.01 0.99
CA GLU A 94 1.28 -3.59 1.23
C GLU A 94 1.24 -3.23 2.74
N VAL A 95 0.30 -3.78 3.49
CA VAL A 95 0.24 -3.60 4.95
C VAL A 95 1.47 -4.21 5.64
N ARG A 96 1.90 -5.40 5.23
CA ARG A 96 3.14 -6.01 5.73
C ARG A 96 4.36 -5.16 5.41
N LEU A 97 4.39 -4.59 4.20
CA LEU A 97 5.46 -3.67 3.79
C LEU A 97 5.46 -2.39 4.65
N GLY A 98 4.27 -1.87 4.97
CA GLY A 98 4.09 -0.77 5.93
C GLY A 98 4.68 -1.10 7.30
N TYR A 99 4.40 -2.29 7.84
CA TYR A 99 4.98 -2.76 9.08
C TYR A 99 6.51 -2.82 9.00
N VAL A 100 7.06 -3.34 7.90
CA VAL A 100 8.52 -3.36 7.70
C VAL A 100 9.07 -1.93 7.73
N ALA A 101 8.42 -0.98 7.08
CA ALA A 101 8.90 0.40 7.03
C ALA A 101 8.95 1.04 8.43
N VAL A 102 7.87 0.97 9.21
CA VAL A 102 7.80 1.60 10.54
C VAL A 102 8.75 0.94 11.54
N THR A 103 8.99 -0.36 11.42
CA THR A 103 9.91 -1.09 12.30
C THR A 103 11.39 -0.88 11.96
N ARG A 104 11.72 -0.08 10.95
CA ARG A 104 13.12 0.29 10.67
C ARG A 104 13.64 1.36 11.62
N ALA A 105 12.76 2.09 12.30
CA ALA A 105 13.12 3.11 13.25
C ALA A 105 13.44 2.51 14.63
N ARG A 106 14.64 2.80 15.15
CA ARG A 106 15.03 2.42 16.53
C ARG A 106 14.49 3.39 17.57
N THR A 107 14.59 4.69 17.29
CA THR A 107 14.28 5.74 18.28
C THR A 107 13.26 6.74 17.79
N HIS A 108 13.34 7.18 16.54
CA HIS A 108 12.47 8.22 16.00
C HIS A 108 11.90 7.81 14.65
N LEU A 109 10.59 7.95 14.53
CA LEU A 109 9.84 7.74 13.30
C LEU A 109 9.11 9.03 12.93
N LEU A 110 9.37 9.54 11.73
CA LEU A 110 8.64 10.65 11.13
C LEU A 110 7.77 10.11 9.99
N CYS A 111 6.47 10.28 10.09
CA CYS A 111 5.52 9.96 9.03
C CYS A 111 4.90 11.25 8.51
N THR A 112 4.79 11.38 7.19
CA THR A 112 4.12 12.52 6.56
C THR A 112 3.10 12.09 5.54
N THR A 113 2.07 12.88 5.38
CA THR A 113 1.07 12.79 4.32
C THR A 113 0.85 14.17 3.71
N SER A 114 0.14 14.23 2.59
CA SER A 114 -0.25 15.49 1.97
C SER A 114 -1.65 15.34 1.36
N TRP A 115 -2.42 16.42 1.38
CA TRP A 115 -3.73 16.49 0.73
C TRP A 115 -3.65 16.53 -0.80
N TRP A 116 -2.47 16.86 -1.34
CA TRP A 116 -2.29 17.06 -2.78
C TRP A 116 -1.17 16.17 -3.32
N ARG A 117 -1.45 15.60 -4.47
CA ARG A 117 -0.49 14.89 -5.33
C ARG A 117 -0.36 15.62 -6.66
N GLU A 118 0.43 15.07 -7.56
CA GLU A 118 0.39 15.50 -8.97
C GLU A 118 -1.04 15.37 -9.49
N GLY A 119 -1.62 16.52 -9.87
CA GLY A 119 -2.99 16.61 -10.32
C GLY A 119 -3.85 17.54 -9.46
N SER A 120 -5.09 17.69 -9.87
CA SER A 120 -6.02 18.67 -9.31
C SER A 120 -6.96 18.12 -8.22
N ARG A 121 -6.86 16.86 -7.87
CA ARG A 121 -7.71 16.24 -6.85
C ARG A 121 -6.96 16.07 -5.54
N SER A 122 -7.64 16.39 -4.44
CA SER A 122 -7.16 16.05 -3.11
C SER A 122 -7.20 14.54 -2.88
N VAL A 123 -6.34 14.05 -2.02
CA VAL A 123 -6.27 12.67 -1.57
C VAL A 123 -6.25 12.64 -0.05
N ASP A 124 -6.94 11.67 0.53
CA ASP A 124 -6.97 11.50 1.98
C ASP A 124 -5.68 10.88 2.52
N PRO A 125 -5.37 11.06 3.81
CA PRO A 125 -4.35 10.28 4.48
C PRO A 125 -4.65 8.78 4.39
N SER A 126 -3.61 7.96 4.23
CA SER A 126 -3.80 6.51 4.13
C SER A 126 -4.19 5.88 5.47
N GLU A 127 -4.76 4.65 5.42
CA GLU A 127 -5.04 3.85 6.62
C GLU A 127 -3.78 3.67 7.50
N LEU A 128 -2.61 3.53 6.90
CA LEU A 128 -1.35 3.41 7.64
C LEU A 128 -1.02 4.69 8.40
N PHE A 129 -1.22 5.86 7.78
CA PHE A 129 -1.01 7.14 8.45
C PHE A 129 -1.94 7.29 9.66
N ALA A 130 -3.23 6.97 9.50
CA ALA A 130 -4.19 7.00 10.58
C ALA A 130 -3.81 6.07 11.74
N HIS A 131 -3.35 4.85 11.46
CA HIS A 131 -2.87 3.92 12.47
C HIS A 131 -1.62 4.43 13.20
N VAL A 132 -0.66 4.99 12.47
CA VAL A 132 0.55 5.56 13.09
C VAL A 132 0.19 6.74 13.99
N THR A 133 -0.73 7.60 13.58
CA THR A 133 -1.21 8.73 14.38
C THR A 133 -1.89 8.23 15.66
N GLU A 134 -2.79 7.26 15.56
CA GLU A 134 -3.46 6.67 16.72
C GLU A 134 -2.47 6.07 17.74
N VAL A 135 -1.45 5.37 17.25
CA VAL A 135 -0.41 4.81 18.12
C VAL A 135 0.46 5.90 18.73
N ALA A 136 0.78 6.94 17.97
CA ALA A 136 1.55 8.08 18.46
C ALA A 136 0.81 8.79 19.60
N ASP A 137 -0.47 9.09 19.45
CA ASP A 137 -1.30 9.71 20.48
C ASP A 137 -1.31 8.90 21.79
N LYS A 138 -1.43 7.57 21.68
CA LYS A 138 -1.42 6.66 22.84
C LYS A 138 -0.06 6.54 23.53
N ARG A 139 1.04 6.83 22.82
CA ARG A 139 2.41 6.63 23.30
C ARG A 139 3.21 7.92 23.50
N GLY A 140 2.54 9.07 23.46
CA GLY A 140 3.18 10.38 23.66
C GLY A 140 3.97 10.87 22.43
N GLY A 141 3.54 10.45 21.24
CA GLY A 141 4.03 11.02 19.99
C GLY A 141 3.60 12.48 19.84
N VAL A 142 4.22 13.18 18.92
CA VAL A 142 3.98 14.60 18.66
C VAL A 142 3.48 14.79 17.24
N LEU A 143 2.32 15.43 17.10
CA LEU A 143 1.85 15.97 15.83
C LEU A 143 2.57 17.30 15.57
N LEU A 144 3.50 17.32 14.62
CA LEU A 144 4.34 18.49 14.35
C LEU A 144 3.59 19.57 13.57
N SER A 145 2.75 19.18 12.64
CA SER A 145 1.98 20.09 11.79
C SER A 145 0.79 19.35 11.18
N GLU A 146 -0.35 20.02 11.16
CA GLU A 146 -1.57 19.52 10.50
C GLU A 146 -2.12 20.62 9.60
N ALA A 147 -2.33 20.28 8.34
CA ALA A 147 -3.06 21.12 7.40
C ALA A 147 -4.52 20.69 7.37
N SER A 148 -5.43 21.64 7.38
CA SER A 148 -6.86 21.36 7.25
C SER A 148 -7.14 20.65 5.94
N ALA A 149 -8.14 19.75 5.96
CA ALA A 149 -8.63 19.13 4.74
C ALA A 149 -9.11 20.22 3.76
N PRO A 150 -8.81 20.10 2.47
CA PRO A 150 -9.35 21.05 1.48
C PRO A 150 -10.86 20.95 1.42
N GLU A 151 -11.53 22.08 1.20
CA GLU A 151 -12.96 22.10 0.95
C GLU A 151 -13.31 21.33 -0.33
N ASP A 152 -14.49 20.70 -0.36
CA ASP A 152 -14.97 19.97 -1.52
C ASP A 152 -14.97 20.87 -2.77
N GLY A 153 -14.36 20.38 -3.85
CA GLY A 153 -14.27 21.08 -5.12
C GLY A 153 -13.07 22.04 -5.27
N VAL A 154 -12.26 22.23 -4.22
CA VAL A 154 -11.00 22.98 -4.35
C VAL A 154 -10.02 22.17 -5.21
N ARG A 155 -9.35 22.86 -6.13
CA ARG A 155 -8.31 22.29 -7.01
C ARG A 155 -6.95 22.87 -6.63
N ASN A 156 -5.93 22.05 -6.71
CA ASN A 156 -4.56 22.53 -6.66
C ASN A 156 -4.27 23.44 -7.87
N GLN A 157 -3.77 24.64 -7.62
CA GLN A 157 -3.43 25.62 -8.66
C GLN A 157 -2.00 25.44 -9.12
#